data_72224b7fad7262fb8e5ab791450e6045
#
_entry.id   72224b7fad7262fb8e5ab791450e6045
#
_cell.length_a   1.000
_cell.length_b   1.000
_cell.length_c   1.000
_cell.angle_alpha   90.00
_cell.angle_beta   90.00
_cell.angle_gamma   90.00
#
_symmetry.space_group_name_H-M   'P 1'
#
loop_
_entity.id
_entity.type
_entity.pdbx_description
1 polymer ?
#
loop_
_entity_poly.entity_id
_entity_poly.type
_entity_poly.pdbx_seq_one_letter_code
_entity_poly.pdbx_strand_id
1 'polypeptide(L)'
;NVYIRGPHGAPVMPKDDANIICVAGGTGLAAVYQVARDFGSNENPAQIFAGARSADRLYFTEECKDIAEVHIATDDGSAGFSGRVTDALRDYLETLDADTLARTEFYNCGPEPMIHAAEAVQRDFVGASQMFSAIDYTTKCGVGICGACASHDGRRICVDGPFINTQ
;
A
#
# COMPACT_ATOMS: atom_id res chain seq x y z
N ASN A 1 3.58 29.46 8.30
CA ASN A 1 4.70 28.94 7.53
C ASN A 1 4.73 27.42 7.72
N VAL A 2 4.88 26.67 6.64
CA VAL A 2 5.07 25.22 6.64
C VAL A 2 6.50 24.94 6.23
N TYR A 3 7.19 24.08 6.98
CA TYR A 3 8.54 23.64 6.67
C TYR A 3 8.45 22.19 6.19
N ILE A 4 8.99 21.93 4.99
CA ILE A 4 9.07 20.58 4.40
C ILE A 4 10.52 20.15 4.43
N ARG A 5 10.75 18.91 4.88
CA ARG A 5 12.06 18.27 4.88
C ARG A 5 11.99 16.96 4.11
N GLY A 6 12.85 16.80 3.13
CA GLY A 6 12.89 15.64 2.23
C GLY A 6 13.56 16.00 0.91
N PRO A 7 13.50 15.14 -0.12
CA PRO A 7 12.94 13.78 -0.05
C PRO A 7 13.77 12.84 0.82
N HIS A 8 13.12 11.81 1.38
CA HIS A 8 13.77 10.76 2.16
C HIS A 8 13.45 9.40 1.55
N GLY A 9 14.32 8.42 1.77
CA GLY A 9 14.13 7.05 1.35
C GLY A 9 14.63 6.72 -0.05
N ALA A 10 14.31 5.52 -0.48
CA ALA A 10 14.61 5.01 -1.81
C ALA A 10 13.39 5.17 -2.75
N PRO A 11 13.60 5.32 -4.06
CA PRO A 11 12.49 5.37 -5.01
C PRO A 11 11.77 4.02 -5.07
N VAL A 12 10.46 4.06 -5.27
CA VAL A 12 9.68 2.87 -5.66
C VAL A 12 10.00 2.59 -7.13
N MET A 13 10.37 1.35 -7.43
CA MET A 13 10.75 0.91 -8.78
C MET A 13 10.07 -0.44 -9.07
N PRO A 14 8.80 -0.45 -9.48
CA PRO A 14 8.12 -1.67 -9.89
C PRO A 14 8.83 -2.31 -11.10
N LYS A 15 8.62 -3.60 -11.29
CA LYS A 15 9.04 -4.28 -12.52
C LYS A 15 8.31 -3.71 -13.73
N ASP A 16 8.92 -3.82 -14.90
CA ASP A 16 8.25 -3.51 -16.15
C ASP A 16 6.98 -4.38 -16.28
N ASP A 17 5.87 -3.77 -16.72
CA ASP A 17 4.55 -4.41 -16.86
C ASP A 17 3.96 -4.97 -15.55
N ALA A 18 4.39 -4.49 -14.38
CA ALA A 18 3.81 -4.91 -13.11
C ALA A 18 2.32 -4.54 -13.04
N ASN A 19 1.52 -5.49 -12.53
CA ASN A 19 0.15 -5.22 -12.10
C ASN A 19 0.21 -4.65 -10.69
N ILE A 20 -0.17 -3.38 -10.51
CA ILE A 20 -0.02 -2.67 -9.24
C ILE A 20 -1.29 -2.79 -8.41
N ILE A 21 -1.17 -3.39 -7.23
CA ILE A 21 -2.24 -3.46 -6.25
C ILE A 21 -1.80 -2.76 -4.96
N CYS A 22 -2.53 -1.73 -4.59
CA CYS A 22 -2.32 -0.95 -3.38
C CYS A 22 -3.35 -1.31 -2.32
N VAL A 23 -2.91 -1.52 -1.07
CA VAL A 23 -3.83 -1.74 0.07
C VAL A 23 -3.59 -0.65 1.10
N ALA A 24 -4.62 0.13 1.38
CA ALA A 24 -4.49 1.31 2.20
C ALA A 24 -5.54 1.40 3.32
N GLY A 25 -5.10 1.89 4.47
CA GLY A 25 -5.98 2.21 5.60
C GLY A 25 -5.71 3.61 6.14
N GLY A 26 -6.77 4.39 6.35
CA GLY A 26 -6.65 5.73 6.89
C GLY A 26 -5.70 6.60 6.06
N THR A 27 -4.73 7.27 6.71
CA THR A 27 -3.77 8.18 6.06
C THR A 27 -2.83 7.49 5.07
N GLY A 28 -2.72 6.15 5.12
CA GLY A 28 -1.91 5.38 4.18
C GLY A 28 -2.34 5.53 2.72
N LEU A 29 -3.60 5.94 2.48
CA LEU A 29 -4.10 6.17 1.13
C LEU A 29 -3.30 7.24 0.38
N ALA A 30 -2.85 8.30 1.07
CA ALA A 30 -2.02 9.33 0.47
C ALA A 30 -0.64 8.82 -0.02
N ALA A 31 -0.08 7.83 0.68
CA ALA A 31 1.21 7.24 0.29
C ALA A 31 1.07 6.36 -0.97
N VAL A 32 0.02 5.52 -1.02
CA VAL A 32 -0.20 4.63 -2.18
C VAL A 32 -0.74 5.38 -3.39
N TYR A 33 -1.39 6.52 -3.21
CA TYR A 33 -1.85 7.38 -4.31
C TYR A 33 -0.73 7.69 -5.30
N GLN A 34 0.45 8.08 -4.77
CA GLN A 34 1.58 8.42 -5.62
C GLN A 34 2.06 7.19 -6.43
N VAL A 35 2.10 6.02 -5.81
CA VAL A 35 2.47 4.76 -6.49
C VAL A 35 1.47 4.44 -7.60
N ALA A 36 0.18 4.48 -7.28
CA ALA A 36 -0.87 4.20 -8.27
C ALA A 36 -0.84 5.18 -9.44
N ARG A 37 -0.61 6.47 -9.18
CA ARG A 37 -0.53 7.51 -10.22
C ARG A 37 0.67 7.34 -11.14
N ASP A 38 1.83 7.02 -10.58
CA ASP A 38 3.08 7.02 -11.33
C ASP A 38 3.29 5.70 -12.09
N PHE A 39 2.67 4.61 -11.65
CA PHE A 39 2.87 3.27 -12.21
C PHE A 39 1.60 2.59 -12.75
N GLY A 40 0.42 3.14 -12.50
CA GLY A 40 -0.80 2.75 -13.20
C GLY A 40 -0.85 3.36 -14.60
N SER A 41 -1.56 2.71 -15.53
CA SER A 41 -1.79 3.21 -16.89
C SER A 41 -3.25 3.05 -17.29
N ASN A 42 -3.65 3.67 -18.39
CA ASN A 42 -5.01 3.50 -18.92
C ASN A 42 -5.29 2.05 -19.39
N GLU A 43 -4.25 1.33 -19.79
CA GLU A 43 -4.36 -0.06 -20.26
C GLU A 43 -4.29 -1.07 -19.10
N ASN A 44 -3.60 -0.70 -18.02
CA ASN A 44 -3.45 -1.49 -16.79
C ASN A 44 -3.57 -0.56 -15.58
N PRO A 45 -4.79 -0.14 -15.22
CA PRO A 45 -4.99 0.77 -14.09
C PRO A 45 -4.59 0.09 -12.77
N ALA A 46 -3.91 0.84 -11.91
CA ALA A 46 -3.62 0.36 -10.57
C ALA A 46 -4.92 0.09 -9.81
N GLN A 47 -4.92 -0.92 -8.96
CA GLN A 47 -6.04 -1.27 -8.08
C GLN A 47 -5.75 -0.72 -6.67
N ILE A 48 -6.67 0.05 -6.10
CA ILE A 48 -6.53 0.57 -4.73
C ILE A 48 -7.63 -0.01 -3.86
N PHE A 49 -7.26 -0.81 -2.87
CA PHE A 49 -8.14 -1.30 -1.82
C PHE A 49 -8.07 -0.36 -0.61
N ALA A 50 -9.11 0.45 -0.42
CA ALA A 50 -9.21 1.45 0.64
C ALA A 50 -10.10 0.97 1.78
N GLY A 51 -9.49 0.75 2.96
CA GLY A 51 -10.17 0.26 4.15
C GLY A 51 -10.42 1.35 5.20
N ALA A 52 -11.62 1.36 5.78
CA ALA A 52 -11.97 2.21 6.91
C ALA A 52 -12.93 1.48 7.87
N ARG A 53 -13.11 2.01 9.10
CA ARG A 53 -14.11 1.48 10.02
C ARG A 53 -15.54 1.78 9.55
N SER A 54 -15.74 2.96 8.95
CA SER A 54 -17.03 3.49 8.52
C SER A 54 -16.83 4.51 7.39
N ALA A 55 -17.91 4.84 6.66
CA ALA A 55 -17.87 5.76 5.53
C ALA A 55 -17.35 7.17 5.89
N ASP A 56 -17.65 7.67 7.09
CA ASP A 56 -17.18 8.97 7.58
C ASP A 56 -15.67 9.02 7.86
N ARG A 57 -15.00 7.88 7.85
CA ARG A 57 -13.54 7.73 8.00
C ARG A 57 -12.81 7.56 6.68
N LEU A 58 -13.55 7.45 5.58
CA LEU A 58 -12.97 7.49 4.25
C LEU A 58 -12.60 8.94 3.89
N TYR A 59 -11.42 9.13 3.36
CA TYR A 59 -11.01 10.41 2.83
C TYR A 59 -10.10 10.17 1.63
N PHE A 60 -9.98 11.16 0.74
CA PHE A 60 -9.10 11.12 -0.43
C PHE A 60 -9.44 10.02 -1.46
N THR A 61 -10.62 9.38 -1.33
CA THR A 61 -11.02 8.28 -2.22
C THR A 61 -11.49 8.79 -3.58
N GLU A 62 -12.06 9.98 -3.67
CA GLU A 62 -12.49 10.56 -4.95
C GLU A 62 -11.28 10.91 -5.82
N GLU A 63 -10.24 11.51 -5.24
CA GLU A 63 -9.00 11.81 -5.94
C GLU A 63 -8.29 10.52 -6.45
N CYS A 64 -8.43 9.43 -5.73
CA CYS A 64 -7.89 8.13 -6.18
C CYS A 64 -8.66 7.58 -7.39
N LYS A 65 -9.96 7.81 -7.51
CA LYS A 65 -10.76 7.33 -8.65
C LYS A 65 -10.36 7.95 -9.98
N ASP A 66 -9.73 9.12 -9.95
CA ASP A 66 -9.23 9.79 -11.16
C ASP A 66 -8.01 9.08 -11.77
N ILE A 67 -7.33 8.22 -11.00
CA ILE A 67 -6.04 7.62 -11.38
C ILE A 67 -5.99 6.09 -11.27
N ALA A 68 -6.96 5.46 -10.61
CA ALA A 68 -6.96 4.03 -10.31
C ALA A 68 -8.38 3.49 -10.15
N GLU A 69 -8.52 2.18 -10.20
CA GLU A 69 -9.74 1.50 -9.77
C GLU A 69 -9.75 1.38 -8.25
N VAL A 70 -10.80 1.93 -7.61
CA VAL A 70 -10.87 2.02 -6.14
C VAL A 70 -11.92 1.07 -5.59
N HIS A 71 -11.48 0.12 -4.79
CA HIS A 71 -12.28 -0.83 -4.04
C HIS A 71 -12.40 -0.35 -2.59
N ILE A 72 -13.57 0.11 -2.20
CA ILE A 72 -13.83 0.59 -0.84
C ILE A 72 -14.35 -0.56 0.02
N ALA A 73 -13.83 -0.70 1.24
CA ALA A 73 -14.36 -1.59 2.27
C ALA A 73 -14.53 -0.86 3.60
N THR A 74 -15.67 -1.07 4.26
CA THR A 74 -15.91 -0.53 5.60
C THR A 74 -16.33 -1.62 6.55
N ASP A 75 -15.73 -1.63 7.76
CA ASP A 75 -15.99 -2.67 8.77
C ASP A 75 -17.48 -2.74 9.15
N ASP A 76 -18.17 -1.58 9.16
CA ASP A 76 -19.60 -1.47 9.50
C ASP A 76 -20.54 -1.62 8.29
N GLY A 77 -19.99 -1.77 7.07
CA GLY A 77 -20.78 -1.90 5.83
C GLY A 77 -21.45 -0.60 5.36
N SER A 78 -21.05 0.55 5.89
CA SER A 78 -21.67 1.84 5.53
C SER A 78 -21.26 2.36 4.15
N ALA A 79 -20.18 1.81 3.53
CA ALA A 79 -19.79 2.08 2.16
C ALA A 79 -18.99 0.91 1.56
N GLY A 80 -19.21 0.62 0.29
CA GLY A 80 -18.50 -0.41 -0.47
C GLY A 80 -18.72 -1.82 0.06
N PHE A 81 -17.65 -2.61 0.10
CA PHE A 81 -17.64 -3.96 0.67
C PHE A 81 -17.91 -3.90 2.18
N SER A 82 -18.83 -4.73 2.66
CA SER A 82 -19.15 -4.82 4.09
C SER A 82 -18.23 -5.82 4.77
N GLY A 83 -17.22 -5.32 5.48
CA GLY A 83 -16.20 -6.13 6.12
C GLY A 83 -14.82 -5.53 5.99
N ARG A 84 -13.80 -6.34 6.24
CA ARG A 84 -12.41 -5.90 6.21
C ARG A 84 -11.92 -5.74 4.77
N VAL A 85 -11.04 -4.76 4.56
CA VAL A 85 -10.38 -4.56 3.25
C VAL A 85 -9.59 -5.79 2.79
N THR A 86 -9.11 -6.60 3.73
CA THR A 86 -8.40 -7.87 3.44
C THR A 86 -9.32 -8.95 2.88
N ASP A 87 -10.59 -8.94 3.25
CA ASP A 87 -11.58 -9.89 2.71
C ASP A 87 -11.92 -9.49 1.27
N ALA A 88 -12.18 -8.19 1.02
CA ALA A 88 -12.37 -7.67 -0.33
C ALA A 88 -11.15 -7.92 -1.24
N LEU A 89 -9.93 -7.79 -0.68
CA LEU A 89 -8.69 -8.10 -1.39
C LEU A 89 -8.64 -9.58 -1.78
N ARG A 90 -8.94 -10.49 -0.86
CA ARG A 90 -8.96 -11.94 -1.12
C ARG A 90 -9.93 -12.29 -2.24
N ASP A 91 -11.17 -11.81 -2.14
CA ASP A 91 -12.20 -12.06 -3.14
C ASP A 91 -11.73 -11.62 -4.55
N TYR A 92 -11.06 -10.47 -4.63
CA TYR A 92 -10.50 -9.98 -5.88
C TYR A 92 -9.34 -10.85 -6.39
N LEU A 93 -8.39 -11.21 -5.52
CA LEU A 93 -7.23 -12.02 -5.91
C LEU A 93 -7.63 -13.41 -6.43
N GLU A 94 -8.71 -13.99 -5.91
CA GLU A 94 -9.26 -15.26 -6.39
C GLU A 94 -9.80 -15.17 -7.83
N THR A 95 -10.06 -13.98 -8.35
CA THR A 95 -10.50 -13.78 -9.74
C THR A 95 -9.34 -13.68 -10.74
N LEU A 96 -8.12 -13.46 -10.26
CA LEU A 96 -6.94 -13.26 -11.11
C LEU A 96 -6.38 -14.59 -11.59
N ASP A 97 -5.90 -14.60 -12.83
CA ASP A 97 -5.14 -15.73 -13.37
C ASP A 97 -3.69 -15.76 -12.86
N ALA A 98 -3.04 -16.91 -13.04
CA ALA A 98 -1.67 -17.12 -12.57
C ALA A 98 -0.65 -16.18 -13.23
N ASP A 99 -0.85 -15.80 -14.49
CA ASP A 99 0.06 -14.92 -15.22
C ASP A 99 -0.04 -13.49 -14.68
N THR A 100 -1.25 -13.04 -14.37
CA THR A 100 -1.47 -11.73 -13.71
C THR A 100 -0.88 -11.73 -12.31
N LEU A 101 -1.11 -12.77 -11.50
CA LEU A 101 -0.53 -12.90 -10.16
C LEU A 101 1.00 -12.91 -10.19
N ALA A 102 1.62 -13.57 -11.17
CA ALA A 102 3.07 -13.64 -11.28
C ALA A 102 3.75 -12.27 -11.49
N ARG A 103 3.04 -11.30 -12.11
CA ARG A 103 3.50 -9.93 -12.33
C ARG A 103 2.90 -8.90 -11.37
N THR A 104 2.06 -9.33 -10.41
CA THR A 104 1.46 -8.42 -9.43
C THR A 104 2.50 -7.99 -8.40
N GLU A 105 2.50 -6.70 -8.09
CA GLU A 105 3.25 -6.13 -6.97
C GLU A 105 2.30 -5.39 -6.03
N PHE A 106 2.46 -5.66 -4.74
CA PHE A 106 1.62 -5.09 -3.68
C PHE A 106 2.32 -3.96 -2.95
N TYR A 107 1.60 -2.87 -2.72
CA TYR A 107 2.06 -1.72 -1.95
C TYR A 107 1.07 -1.46 -0.81
N ASN A 108 1.48 -1.80 0.41
CA ASN A 108 0.64 -1.73 1.60
C ASN A 108 1.01 -0.51 2.45
N CYS A 109 0.03 0.29 2.86
CA CYS A 109 0.25 1.41 3.78
C CYS A 109 -0.97 1.68 4.67
N GLY A 110 -0.75 1.74 5.97
CA GLY A 110 -1.83 1.99 6.94
C GLY A 110 -1.48 1.49 8.33
N PRO A 111 -2.47 1.23 9.17
CA PRO A 111 -2.24 0.65 10.50
C PRO A 111 -1.51 -0.70 10.41
N GLU A 112 -0.50 -0.88 11.24
CA GLU A 112 0.35 -2.08 11.23
C GLU A 112 -0.44 -3.41 11.28
N PRO A 113 -1.50 -3.57 12.11
CA PRO A 113 -2.30 -4.80 12.10
C PRO A 113 -3.00 -5.06 10.75
N MET A 114 -3.41 -4.00 10.03
CA MET A 114 -4.00 -4.12 8.70
C MET A 114 -2.95 -4.56 7.67
N ILE A 115 -1.76 -3.97 7.73
CA ILE A 115 -0.65 -4.35 6.84
C ILE A 115 -0.33 -5.83 7.00
N HIS A 116 -0.14 -6.32 8.24
CA HIS A 116 0.13 -7.74 8.48
C HIS A 116 -0.99 -8.66 8.02
N ALA A 117 -2.26 -8.24 8.18
CA ALA A 117 -3.39 -9.00 7.68
C ALA A 117 -3.43 -9.04 6.13
N ALA A 118 -3.11 -7.91 5.47
CA ALA A 118 -3.01 -7.85 4.02
C ALA A 118 -1.87 -8.75 3.49
N GLU A 119 -0.69 -8.66 4.10
CA GLU A 119 0.44 -9.54 3.76
C GLU A 119 0.13 -11.02 3.94
N ALA A 120 -0.63 -11.38 4.99
CA ALA A 120 -1.04 -12.76 5.21
C ALA A 120 -1.93 -13.27 4.06
N VAL A 121 -2.88 -12.45 3.59
CA VAL A 121 -3.70 -12.77 2.43
C VAL A 121 -2.84 -12.87 1.17
N GLN A 122 -1.97 -11.89 0.93
CA GLN A 122 -1.12 -11.84 -0.27
C GLN A 122 -0.20 -13.07 -0.39
N ARG A 123 0.33 -13.57 0.73
CA ARG A 123 1.19 -14.78 0.77
C ARG A 123 0.51 -16.05 0.28
N ASP A 124 -0.80 -16.12 0.30
CA ASP A 124 -1.55 -17.26 -0.25
C ASP A 124 -1.49 -17.28 -1.79
N PHE A 125 -1.17 -16.15 -2.44
CA PHE A 125 -1.22 -15.98 -3.89
C PHE A 125 0.15 -15.70 -4.52
N VAL A 126 1.05 -15.00 -3.81
CA VAL A 126 2.33 -14.54 -4.37
C VAL A 126 3.50 -14.72 -3.40
N GLY A 127 4.71 -14.62 -3.94
CA GLY A 127 5.94 -14.67 -3.14
C GLY A 127 6.24 -13.36 -2.41
N ALA A 128 7.02 -13.44 -1.32
CA ALA A 128 7.40 -12.29 -0.50
C ALA A 128 8.09 -11.16 -1.31
N SER A 129 8.80 -11.50 -2.39
CA SER A 129 9.48 -10.51 -3.25
C SER A 129 8.53 -9.56 -3.99
N GLN A 130 7.22 -9.83 -3.99
CA GLN A 130 6.20 -9.04 -4.65
C GLN A 130 5.43 -8.13 -3.66
N MET A 131 5.76 -8.16 -2.37
CA MET A 131 5.06 -7.43 -1.33
C MET A 131 5.94 -6.34 -0.73
N PHE A 132 5.46 -5.11 -0.73
CA PHE A 132 6.15 -3.94 -0.23
C PHE A 132 5.25 -3.20 0.75
N SER A 133 5.73 -2.94 1.97
CA SER A 133 4.95 -2.32 3.02
C SER A 133 5.62 -1.08 3.56
N ALA A 134 4.84 -0.02 3.76
CA ALA A 134 5.23 1.19 4.45
C ALA A 134 4.66 1.17 5.87
N ILE A 135 5.49 0.74 6.82
CA ILE A 135 5.17 0.77 8.25
C ILE A 135 5.60 2.13 8.81
N ASP A 136 4.78 2.70 9.71
CA ASP A 136 5.05 3.99 10.30
C ASP A 136 6.18 3.90 11.34
N TYR A 137 7.28 4.58 11.07
CA TYR A 137 8.42 4.72 11.98
C TYR A 137 8.76 6.18 12.23
N THR A 138 9.11 6.49 13.48
CA THR A 138 9.55 7.85 13.84
C THR A 138 10.84 8.22 13.11
N THR A 139 10.74 9.12 12.14
CA THR A 139 11.91 9.65 11.42
C THR A 139 12.46 10.89 12.12
N LYS A 140 13.74 10.89 12.51
CA LYS A 140 14.44 12.03 13.14
C LYS A 140 15.47 12.65 12.21
N CYS A 141 16.58 11.97 11.95
CA CYS A 141 17.67 12.55 11.15
C CYS A 141 17.33 12.60 9.64
N GLY A 142 16.60 11.66 9.10
CA GLY A 142 16.25 11.56 7.68
C GLY A 142 17.42 11.14 6.76
N VAL A 143 18.56 10.77 7.32
CA VAL A 143 19.81 10.46 6.58
C VAL A 143 20.49 9.18 7.08
N GLY A 144 19.76 8.33 7.80
CA GLY A 144 20.24 7.00 8.21
C GLY A 144 21.26 6.95 9.35
N ILE A 145 21.46 8.04 10.11
CA ILE A 145 22.53 8.10 11.13
C ILE A 145 22.01 7.74 12.52
N CYS A 146 20.81 8.23 12.92
CA CYS A 146 20.38 8.18 14.32
C CYS A 146 19.72 6.86 14.75
N GLY A 147 19.34 5.99 13.82
CA GLY A 147 18.69 4.71 14.09
C GLY A 147 17.21 4.79 14.55
N ALA A 148 16.64 5.98 14.70
CA ALA A 148 15.29 6.14 15.24
C ALA A 148 14.19 5.48 14.38
N CYS A 149 14.43 5.31 13.09
CA CYS A 149 13.53 4.66 12.14
C CYS A 149 14.03 3.28 11.69
N ALA A 150 14.88 2.63 12.48
CA ALA A 150 15.36 1.29 12.15
C ALA A 150 14.26 0.25 12.43
N SER A 151 14.00 -0.59 11.45
CA SER A 151 13.16 -1.78 11.59
C SER A 151 13.88 -2.91 12.31
N HIS A 152 13.20 -3.98 12.67
CA HIS A 152 13.76 -5.12 13.37
C HIS A 152 14.90 -5.81 12.59
N ASP A 153 14.85 -5.77 11.26
CA ASP A 153 15.88 -6.31 10.36
C ASP A 153 17.02 -5.31 10.06
N GLY A 154 17.01 -4.15 10.71
CA GLY A 154 18.07 -3.12 10.63
C GLY A 154 17.93 -2.16 9.45
N ARG A 155 16.93 -2.28 8.59
CA ARG A 155 16.66 -1.30 7.53
C ARG A 155 16.19 0.02 8.14
N ARG A 156 16.58 1.13 7.54
CA ARG A 156 16.26 2.48 8.02
C ARG A 156 15.26 3.13 7.07
N ILE A 157 14.03 3.31 7.51
CA ILE A 157 12.93 3.80 6.67
C ILE A 157 13.28 5.12 5.96
N CYS A 158 14.04 6.01 6.59
CA CYS A 158 14.44 7.27 6.00
C CYS A 158 15.48 7.15 4.87
N VAL A 159 16.04 5.96 4.63
CA VAL A 159 17.04 5.69 3.58
C VAL A 159 16.57 4.56 2.68
N ASP A 160 16.07 3.47 3.26
CA ASP A 160 15.75 2.22 2.57
C ASP A 160 14.25 2.13 2.20
N GLY A 161 13.38 2.96 2.83
CA GLY A 161 11.93 3.00 2.62
C GLY A 161 11.49 4.16 1.71
N PRO A 162 10.20 4.54 1.72
CA PRO A 162 9.17 4.11 2.69
C PRO A 162 8.62 2.70 2.47
N PHE A 163 8.52 2.23 1.24
CA PHE A 163 8.06 0.88 0.94
C PHE A 163 9.22 -0.11 1.01
N ILE A 164 9.14 -1.03 1.94
CA ILE A 164 10.15 -2.06 2.17
C ILE A 164 9.59 -3.42 1.81
N ASN A 165 10.36 -4.20 1.06
CA ASN A 165 10.00 -5.58 0.75
C ASN A 165 9.94 -6.42 2.04
N THR A 166 8.84 -7.12 2.25
CA THR A 166 8.57 -7.91 3.46
C THR A 166 9.04 -9.34 3.28
N GLN A 167 10.33 -9.57 3.41
CA GLN A 167 10.92 -10.92 3.43
C GLN A 167 10.68 -11.62 4.76
#